data_c87681bbc3588bb0a3702a6c2b148e48
#
_entry.id   c87681bbc3588bb0a3702a6c2b148e48
#
_cell.length_a   1.000
_cell.length_b   1.000
_cell.length_c   1.000
_cell.angle_alpha   90.00
_cell.angle_beta   90.00
_cell.angle_gamma   90.00
#
_symmetry.space_group_name_H-M   'P 1'
#
loop_
_entity.id
_entity.type
_entity.pdbx_description
1 polymer ?
#
loop_
_entity_poly.entity_id
_entity_poly.type
_entity_poly.pdbx_seq_one_letter_code
_entity_poly.pdbx_strand_id
1 'polypeptide(L)'
;MWIYVVTSFTRYSKVGREAQKQFDRILQKDGFHHLHSNLYVRYCSTASNAAIHKERVKKNIPRECCDISIIMSSDDQEKNTYHSINRIRKKKIVYQKPTFVEFL
;
A
#
# COMPACT_ATOMS: atom_id res chain seq x y z
N MET A 1 -1.11 0.83 -14.72
CA MET A 1 -0.18 0.33 -13.69
C MET A 1 -0.70 0.70 -12.32
N TRP A 2 -0.86 -0.27 -11.47
CA TRP A 2 -1.33 -0.10 -10.10
C TRP A 2 -0.18 -0.24 -9.12
N ILE A 3 -0.20 0.56 -8.07
CA ILE A 3 0.74 0.46 -6.96
C ILE A 3 -0.05 0.12 -5.71
N TYR A 4 0.33 -0.96 -5.06
CA TYR A 4 -0.21 -1.34 -3.76
C TYR A 4 0.85 -1.13 -2.71
N VAL A 5 0.47 -0.55 -1.58
CA VAL A 5 1.34 -0.42 -0.42
C VAL A 5 0.69 -1.19 0.72
N VAL A 6 1.36 -2.24 1.15
CA VAL A 6 0.90 -3.07 2.27
C VAL A 6 1.70 -2.69 3.49
N THR A 7 1.02 -2.36 4.56
CA THR A 7 1.66 -1.85 5.76
C THR A 7 1.40 -2.75 6.96
N SER A 8 2.39 -2.81 7.84
CA SER A 8 2.24 -3.44 9.15
C SER A 8 3.00 -2.58 10.15
N PHE A 9 2.27 -1.98 11.10
CA PHE A 9 2.86 -1.10 12.10
C PHE A 9 2.74 -1.70 13.49
N THR A 10 3.75 -1.45 14.30
CA THR A 10 3.72 -1.80 15.71
C THR A 10 2.73 -0.88 16.44
N ARG A 11 1.65 -1.45 16.95
CA ARG A 11 0.57 -0.69 17.58
C ARG A 11 0.69 -0.55 19.09
N TYR A 12 1.67 -1.25 19.67
CA TYR A 12 1.84 -1.26 21.12
C TYR A 12 2.51 -0.01 21.64
N SER A 13 3.23 0.72 20.81
CA SER A 13 3.96 1.89 21.22
C SER A 13 3.32 3.15 20.65
N LYS A 14 3.48 4.24 21.36
CA LYS A 14 3.04 5.55 20.88
C LYS A 14 3.77 5.94 19.60
N VAL A 15 5.07 5.63 19.53
CA VAL A 15 5.90 5.92 18.36
C VAL A 15 5.35 5.20 17.12
N GLY A 16 4.99 3.93 17.26
CA GLY A 16 4.44 3.16 16.15
C GLY A 16 3.10 3.72 15.67
N ARG A 17 2.22 4.08 16.60
CA ARG A 17 0.92 4.65 16.24
C ARG A 17 1.05 6.00 15.54
N GLU A 18 1.95 6.84 16.00
CA GLU A 18 2.19 8.14 15.37
C GLU A 18 2.83 7.99 14.00
N ALA A 19 3.77 7.06 13.85
CA ALA A 19 4.39 6.76 12.58
C ALA A 19 3.35 6.29 11.56
N GLN A 20 2.40 5.46 11.98
CA GLN A 20 1.32 5.00 11.13
C GLN A 20 0.44 6.16 10.65
N LYS A 21 0.06 7.04 11.57
CA LYS A 21 -0.76 8.21 11.21
C LYS A 21 -0.06 9.11 10.21
N GLN A 22 1.22 9.36 10.44
CA GLN A 22 1.99 10.22 9.58
C GLN A 22 2.17 9.62 8.19
N PHE A 23 2.47 8.34 8.13
CA PHE A 23 2.62 7.62 6.87
C PHE A 23 1.29 7.59 6.09
N ASP A 24 0.18 7.39 6.78
CA ASP A 24 -1.15 7.44 6.20
C ASP A 24 -1.41 8.78 5.52
N ARG A 25 -1.08 9.88 6.19
CA ARG A 25 -1.24 11.22 5.62
C ARG A 25 -0.39 11.42 4.38
N ILE A 26 0.85 10.94 4.42
CA ILE A 26 1.77 11.07 3.30
C ILE A 26 1.24 10.32 2.09
N LEU A 27 0.77 9.10 2.28
CA LEU A 27 0.21 8.29 1.20
C LEU A 27 -1.05 8.92 0.62
N GLN A 28 -1.96 9.38 1.45
CA GLN A 28 -3.20 10.00 0.97
C GLN A 28 -2.92 11.30 0.24
N LYS A 29 -1.98 12.08 0.73
CA LYS A 29 -1.56 13.32 0.07
C LYS A 29 -0.94 13.05 -1.29
N ASP A 30 -0.25 11.93 -1.45
CA ASP A 30 0.33 11.53 -2.73
C ASP A 30 -0.69 10.83 -3.64
N GLY A 31 -1.95 10.81 -3.25
CA GLY A 31 -3.04 10.30 -4.08
C GLY A 31 -3.35 8.82 -3.91
N PHE A 32 -2.81 8.16 -2.91
CA PHE A 32 -3.17 6.79 -2.60
C PHE A 32 -4.53 6.75 -1.91
N HIS A 33 -5.31 5.74 -2.25
CA HIS A 33 -6.57 5.47 -1.58
C HIS A 33 -6.34 4.43 -0.51
N HIS A 34 -6.81 4.72 0.69
CA HIS A 34 -6.76 3.79 1.81
C HIS A 34 -7.90 2.78 1.65
N LEU A 35 -7.60 1.66 1.02
CA LEU A 35 -8.61 0.71 0.64
C LEU A 35 -9.17 -0.05 1.85
N HIS A 36 -8.31 -0.51 2.71
CA HIS A 36 -8.67 -1.06 4.02
C HIS A 36 -7.43 -1.05 4.93
N SER A 37 -7.58 -1.46 6.18
CA SER A 37 -6.67 -1.12 7.28
C SER A 37 -5.17 -1.12 6.96
N ASN A 38 -4.69 -2.08 6.17
CA ASN A 38 -3.26 -2.21 5.89
C ASN A 38 -2.93 -2.10 4.41
N LEU A 39 -3.86 -1.63 3.60
CA LEU A 39 -3.69 -1.61 2.16
C LEU A 39 -4.04 -0.25 1.57
N TYR A 40 -3.09 0.29 0.81
CA TYR A 40 -3.27 1.51 0.04
C TYR A 40 -3.07 1.18 -1.44
N VAL A 41 -3.78 1.89 -2.30
CA VAL A 41 -3.71 1.66 -3.73
C VAL A 41 -3.71 2.98 -4.49
N ARG A 42 -2.92 3.04 -5.55
CA ARG A 42 -2.91 4.17 -6.47
C ARG A 42 -2.77 3.67 -7.90
N TYR A 43 -3.57 4.23 -8.79
CA TYR A 43 -3.41 4.01 -10.21
C TYR A 43 -2.45 5.06 -10.80
N CYS A 44 -1.55 4.61 -11.67
CA CYS A 44 -0.67 5.48 -12.43
C CYS A 44 -0.81 5.15 -13.92
N SER A 45 -0.91 6.18 -14.75
CA SER A 45 -1.15 5.98 -16.18
C SER A 45 0.04 5.36 -16.91
N THR A 46 1.24 5.54 -16.42
CA THR A 46 2.46 5.01 -17.05
C THR A 46 3.36 4.35 -16.01
N ALA A 47 4.22 3.47 -16.48
CA ALA A 47 5.23 2.83 -15.62
C ALA A 47 6.22 3.86 -15.06
N SER A 48 6.57 4.87 -15.84
CA SER A 48 7.47 5.93 -15.39
C SER A 48 6.87 6.71 -14.23
N ASN A 49 5.59 7.04 -14.33
CA ASN A 49 4.88 7.73 -13.26
C ASN A 49 4.78 6.87 -12.00
N ALA A 50 4.49 5.58 -12.18
CA ALA A 50 4.45 4.63 -11.09
C ALA A 50 5.79 4.56 -10.35
N ALA A 51 6.90 4.57 -11.08
CA ALA A 51 8.23 4.54 -10.50
C ALA A 51 8.50 5.78 -9.63
N ILE A 52 8.04 6.94 -10.06
CA ILE A 52 8.19 8.17 -9.28
C ILE A 52 7.45 8.06 -7.94
N HIS A 53 6.22 7.59 -7.96
CA HIS A 53 5.43 7.43 -6.74
C HIS A 53 6.00 6.35 -5.83
N LYS A 54 6.49 5.27 -6.40
CA LYS A 54 7.17 4.22 -5.63
C LYS A 54 8.37 4.80 -4.87
N GLU A 55 9.20 5.60 -5.53
CA GLU A 55 10.35 6.21 -4.88
C GLU A 55 9.95 7.19 -3.78
N ARG A 56 8.85 7.93 -3.96
CA ARG A 56 8.33 8.80 -2.91
C ARG A 56 7.91 8.02 -1.68
N VAL A 57 7.22 6.90 -1.88
CA VAL A 57 6.83 6.04 -0.77
C VAL A 57 8.06 5.53 -0.05
N LYS A 58 9.05 5.03 -0.79
CA LYS A 58 10.28 4.51 -0.20
C LYS A 58 10.98 5.54 0.67
N LYS A 59 11.06 6.78 0.21
CA LYS A 59 11.72 7.85 0.95
C LYS A 59 11.02 8.22 2.24
N ASN A 60 9.74 7.96 2.34
CA ASN A 60 8.92 8.34 3.48
C ASN A 60 8.60 7.19 4.43
N ILE A 61 9.15 6.01 4.18
CA ILE A 61 8.96 4.87 5.08
C ILE A 61 9.65 5.15 6.41
N PRO A 62 8.91 5.03 7.55
CA PRO A 62 9.52 5.18 8.86
C PRO A 62 10.65 4.17 9.06
N ARG A 63 11.69 4.57 9.77
CA ARG A 63 12.86 3.72 9.98
C ARG A 63 12.57 2.54 10.89
N GLU A 64 11.60 2.70 11.77
CA GLU A 64 11.29 1.71 12.80
C GLU A 64 9.80 1.49 12.89
N CYS A 65 9.42 0.44 13.56
CA CYS A 65 8.04 0.14 13.92
C CYS A 65 7.13 -0.21 12.75
N CYS A 66 7.68 -0.60 11.60
CA CYS A 66 6.84 -0.99 10.48
C CYS A 66 7.53 -1.94 9.52
N ASP A 67 6.69 -2.70 8.84
CA ASP A 67 7.07 -3.49 7.66
C ASP A 67 6.22 -3.01 6.49
N ILE A 68 6.87 -2.69 5.40
CA ILE A 68 6.19 -2.12 4.23
C ILE A 68 6.52 -2.97 3.00
N SER A 69 5.50 -3.32 2.25
CA SER A 69 5.66 -3.97 0.95
C SER A 69 5.03 -3.11 -0.12
N ILE A 70 5.74 -2.93 -1.22
CA ILE A 70 5.22 -2.20 -2.38
C ILE A 70 5.08 -3.18 -3.53
N ILE A 71 3.87 -3.29 -4.05
CA ILE A 71 3.54 -4.22 -5.12
C ILE A 71 3.11 -3.42 -6.33
N MET A 72 3.73 -3.67 -7.47
CA MET A 72 3.35 -3.02 -8.72
C MET A 72 2.69 -4.06 -9.62
N SER A 73 1.56 -3.71 -10.19
CA SER A 73 0.72 -4.64 -10.94
C SER A 73 0.23 -3.99 -12.23
N SER A 74 0.13 -4.77 -13.29
CA SER A 74 -0.47 -4.32 -14.53
C SER A 74 -1.99 -4.19 -14.38
N ASP A 75 -2.61 -3.46 -15.29
CA ASP A 75 -4.06 -3.31 -15.30
C ASP A 75 -4.78 -4.66 -15.45
N ASP A 76 -4.20 -5.57 -16.22
CA ASP A 76 -4.79 -6.90 -16.39
C ASP A 76 -4.79 -7.70 -15.09
N GLN A 77 -3.73 -7.57 -14.30
CA GLN A 77 -3.67 -8.24 -13.01
C GLN A 77 -4.65 -7.65 -12.02
N GLU A 78 -4.89 -6.35 -12.08
CA GLU A 78 -5.88 -5.72 -11.21
C GLU A 78 -7.29 -6.26 -11.51
N LYS A 79 -7.63 -6.48 -12.76
CA LYS A 79 -8.91 -7.07 -13.13
C LYS A 79 -9.13 -8.45 -12.53
N ASN A 80 -8.06 -9.18 -12.28
CA ASN A 80 -8.11 -10.51 -11.70
C ASN A 80 -7.95 -10.52 -10.19
N THR A 81 -7.82 -9.35 -9.57
CA THR A 81 -7.65 -9.23 -8.14
C THR A 81 -9.01 -9.06 -7.48
N TYR A 82 -9.24 -9.84 -6.44
CA TYR A 82 -10.47 -9.76 -5.66
C TYR A 82 -10.21 -9.00 -4.37
N HIS A 83 -11.07 -8.02 -4.12
CA HIS A 83 -11.05 -7.26 -2.87
C HIS A 83 -12.39 -7.43 -2.17
N SER A 84 -12.35 -7.80 -0.91
CA SER A 84 -13.53 -7.81 -0.06
C SER A 84 -13.36 -6.74 1.01
N ILE A 85 -14.24 -5.75 0.99
CA ILE A 85 -14.10 -4.58 1.87
C ILE A 85 -15.25 -4.52 2.87
N ASN A 86 -15.98 -5.60 3.03
CA ASN A 86 -17.08 -5.66 3.99
C ASN A 86 -16.54 -5.67 5.41
N ARG A 87 -16.75 -4.57 6.12
CA ARG A 87 -16.22 -4.39 7.47
C ARG A 87 -17.00 -5.11 8.55
N ILE A 88 -18.17 -5.60 8.23
CA ILE A 88 -19.01 -6.33 9.19
C ILE A 88 -18.58 -7.78 9.28
N ARG A 89 -18.06 -8.32 8.19
CA ARG A 89 -17.67 -9.72 8.11
C ARG A 89 -16.17 -9.85 8.04
N LYS A 90 -15.68 -11.02 8.41
CA LYS A 90 -14.29 -11.36 8.23
C LYS A 90 -13.92 -11.22 6.76
N LYS A 91 -12.92 -10.45 6.48
CA LYS A 91 -12.46 -10.20 5.11
C LYS A 91 -11.57 -11.31 4.64
N LYS A 92 -11.69 -11.61 3.37
CA LYS A 92 -10.77 -12.48 2.69
C LYS A 92 -10.35 -11.79 1.41
N ILE A 93 -9.07 -11.59 1.26
CA ILE A 93 -8.50 -10.97 0.06
C ILE A 93 -7.76 -12.04 -0.71
N VAL A 94 -8.08 -12.17 -1.98
CA VAL A 94 -7.43 -13.11 -2.87
C VAL A 94 -6.71 -12.31 -3.95
N TYR A 95 -5.40 -12.53 -4.04
CA TYR A 95 -4.58 -11.84 -5.02
C TYR A 95 -4.11 -12.77 -6.11
N GLN A 96 -4.05 -12.25 -7.32
CA GLN A 96 -3.25 -12.85 -8.36
C GLN A 96 -1.79 -12.56 -8.07
N LYS A 97 -0.90 -13.39 -8.58
CA LYS A 97 0.53 -13.17 -8.40
C LYS A 97 0.90 -11.81 -8.99
N PRO A 98 1.51 -10.92 -8.21
CA PRO A 98 1.86 -9.60 -8.72
C PRO A 98 2.97 -9.66 -9.75
N THR A 99 3.01 -8.65 -10.63
CA THR A 99 4.07 -8.52 -11.62
C THR A 99 5.41 -8.24 -10.95
N PHE A 100 5.38 -7.46 -9.88
CA PHE A 100 6.58 -7.04 -9.18
C PHE A 100 6.27 -6.84 -7.71
N VAL A 101 7.14 -7.38 -6.85
CA VAL A 101 7.03 -7.22 -5.39
C VAL A 101 8.35 -6.74 -4.85
N GLU A 102 8.31 -5.70 -4.01
CA GLU A 102 9.49 -5.19 -3.32
C GLU A 102 9.21 -5.14 -1.83
N PHE A 103 10.09 -5.75 -1.04
CA PHE A 103 10.02 -5.72 0.43
C PHE A 103 11.07 -4.75 0.96
N LEU A 104 10.63 -3.85 1.83
CA LEU A 104 11.45 -2.74 2.30
C LEU A 104 11.67 -2.77 3.81
#